data_4f9e2c138f9477f227f25414aaef37f8
#
_entry.id   4f9e2c138f9477f227f25414aaef37f8
#
_cell.length_a   1.000
_cell.length_b   1.000
_cell.length_c   1.000
_cell.angle_alpha   90.00
_cell.angle_beta   90.00
_cell.angle_gamma   90.00
#
_symmetry.space_group_name_H-M   'P 1'
#
loop_
_entity.id
_entity.type
_entity.pdbx_description
1 polymer ?
#
loop_
_entity_poly.entity_id
_entity_poly.type
_entity_poly.pdbx_seq_one_letter_code
_entity_poly.pdbx_strand_id
1 'polypeptide(L)'
;MDTLFTAMENERKQQVAPLAVRMRPRTLEDVVGQQDAVGPGSWLRAAIEQDNVSSVILYGPAGTGKTSIAHVIAESTKATFVEVSAIGGTVSDLRREIDAAEKRLALNGSRTILFVDEIHRFNRSQQDALLHAVENRTVVLVGATTENPFFEVNSALISRSRVVGLKGLSDGDVAQLVDRAVADPRGLDGLYTLDPAARSAIVLLAGGDGRASLTTLELAAGMQQPGTREDPAIITKAQVESATPHRALPYDKNKDMHYDIISAFIKSMRGSDPDAALYWLARMIDGGEDPKYIARRMLIHASEDVGNADPQALLVAAAAFKSAEVIGYPECRINLAQAATYIALAPKSNACEAGVDAALAEVRNGPKRDVPDYLRDRHRPGSEHYGAYKYPHDYPAGWVDQRYLPEGLERGCFYHPSERGWESYRVDAAARDQAQAMHTAARDRAQAAHAAVGGHHGTGLPKGKPVDVEAHGSRSRSKKPGARDASEDGETGAR
;
A
#
# COMPACT_ATOMS: atom_id res chain seq x y z
N MET A 1 -16.66 -9.67 43.26
CA MET A 1 -17.78 -8.90 43.83
C MET A 1 -17.67 -7.50 43.27
N ASP A 2 -18.45 -7.23 42.21
CA ASP A 2 -18.60 -5.85 41.74
C ASP A 2 -19.39 -5.12 42.82
N THR A 3 -18.75 -4.20 43.54
CA THR A 3 -19.43 -3.38 44.51
C THR A 3 -20.36 -2.40 43.80
N LEU A 4 -21.47 -2.02 44.45
CA LEU A 4 -22.42 -1.01 43.94
C LEU A 4 -21.69 0.26 43.45
N PHE A 5 -20.56 0.60 44.08
CA PHE A 5 -19.70 1.73 43.69
C PHE A 5 -19.04 1.52 42.34
N THR A 6 -18.59 0.31 41.99
CA THR A 6 -17.96 -0.01 40.68
C THR A 6 -19.00 0.08 39.57
N ALA A 7 -20.24 -0.35 39.85
CA ALA A 7 -21.34 -0.23 38.88
C ALA A 7 -21.69 1.25 38.62
N MET A 8 -21.84 2.06 39.71
CA MET A 8 -22.10 3.51 39.56
C MET A 8 -20.93 4.27 38.90
N GLU A 9 -19.70 3.86 39.17
CA GLU A 9 -18.52 4.44 38.53
C GLU A 9 -18.49 4.13 37.03
N ASN A 10 -18.81 2.91 36.64
CA ASN A 10 -18.91 2.50 35.23
C ASN A 10 -20.07 3.20 34.53
N GLU A 11 -21.22 3.37 35.16
CA GLU A 11 -22.33 4.14 34.57
C GLU A 11 -21.94 5.61 34.35
N ARG A 12 -21.28 6.26 35.31
CA ARG A 12 -20.80 7.64 35.15
C ARG A 12 -19.74 7.76 34.08
N LYS A 13 -18.80 6.80 33.96
CA LYS A 13 -17.81 6.76 32.92
C LYS A 13 -18.47 6.58 31.54
N GLN A 14 -19.52 5.77 31.43
CA GLN A 14 -20.28 5.61 30.18
C GLN A 14 -21.05 6.88 29.81
N GLN A 15 -21.63 7.62 30.76
CA GLN A 15 -22.36 8.86 30.44
C GLN A 15 -21.45 9.99 29.92
N VAL A 16 -20.19 10.04 30.36
CA VAL A 16 -19.20 11.05 29.95
C VAL A 16 -18.44 10.61 28.69
N ALA A 17 -18.56 9.34 28.28
CA ALA A 17 -17.87 8.83 27.12
C ALA A 17 -18.38 9.47 25.82
N PRO A 18 -17.52 9.70 24.79
CA PRO A 18 -17.94 10.18 23.48
C PRO A 18 -19.03 9.32 22.87
N LEU A 19 -19.95 9.92 22.12
CA LEU A 19 -21.07 9.23 21.46
C LEU A 19 -20.63 8.01 20.66
N ALA A 20 -19.52 8.12 19.95
CA ALA A 20 -18.93 7.01 19.18
C ALA A 20 -18.51 5.82 20.07
N VAL A 21 -18.21 6.04 21.35
CA VAL A 21 -17.89 4.98 22.33
C VAL A 21 -19.18 4.40 22.93
N ARG A 22 -20.14 5.26 23.28
CA ARG A 22 -21.44 4.86 23.83
C ARG A 22 -22.24 4.01 22.86
N MET A 23 -22.16 4.32 21.56
CA MET A 23 -22.87 3.64 20.47
C MET A 23 -22.12 2.42 19.91
N ARG A 24 -21.05 1.96 20.55
CA ARG A 24 -20.40 0.71 20.12
C ARG A 24 -21.39 -0.44 20.13
N PRO A 25 -21.42 -1.27 19.06
CA PRO A 25 -22.22 -2.48 19.00
C PRO A 25 -21.83 -3.45 20.12
N ARG A 26 -22.81 -4.10 20.73
CA ARG A 26 -22.64 -5.11 21.77
C ARG A 26 -22.88 -6.51 21.25
N THR A 27 -23.69 -6.63 20.21
CA THR A 27 -23.99 -7.89 19.53
C THR A 27 -23.65 -7.83 18.07
N LEU A 28 -23.65 -8.97 17.38
CA LEU A 28 -23.45 -9.03 15.93
C LEU A 28 -24.56 -8.30 15.15
N GLU A 29 -25.78 -8.31 15.70
CA GLU A 29 -26.95 -7.62 15.13
C GLU A 29 -26.83 -6.10 15.22
N ASP A 30 -26.08 -5.61 16.19
CA ASP A 30 -25.79 -4.17 16.34
C ASP A 30 -24.80 -3.64 15.31
N VAL A 31 -24.00 -4.52 14.69
CA VAL A 31 -23.01 -4.09 13.70
C VAL A 31 -23.70 -3.61 12.44
N VAL A 32 -23.48 -2.35 12.11
CA VAL A 32 -24.03 -1.75 10.89
C VAL A 32 -23.04 -1.95 9.74
N GLY A 33 -23.57 -2.37 8.59
CA GLY A 33 -22.74 -2.70 7.42
C GLY A 33 -21.93 -3.99 7.61
N GLN A 34 -20.82 -4.13 6.91
CA GLN A 34 -19.85 -5.23 7.01
C GLN A 34 -20.45 -6.63 6.78
N GLN A 35 -21.46 -6.73 5.92
CA GLN A 35 -22.17 -8.00 5.67
C GLN A 35 -21.22 -9.12 5.20
N ASP A 36 -20.20 -8.79 4.41
CA ASP A 36 -19.20 -9.74 3.93
C ASP A 36 -18.36 -10.34 5.08
N ALA A 37 -18.12 -9.55 6.13
CA ALA A 37 -17.28 -9.93 7.25
C ALA A 37 -18.06 -10.62 8.38
N VAL A 38 -19.20 -10.07 8.80
CA VAL A 38 -19.97 -10.52 9.97
C VAL A 38 -21.46 -10.76 9.68
N GLY A 39 -21.88 -10.67 8.42
CA GLY A 39 -23.25 -10.97 8.01
C GLY A 39 -23.58 -12.46 8.08
N PRO A 40 -24.88 -12.83 7.94
CA PRO A 40 -25.32 -14.22 7.93
C PRO A 40 -24.56 -15.04 6.87
N GLY A 41 -24.03 -16.20 7.29
CA GLY A 41 -23.26 -17.09 6.44
C GLY A 41 -21.78 -16.74 6.30
N SER A 42 -21.31 -15.64 6.87
CA SER A 42 -19.88 -15.33 6.90
C SER A 42 -19.13 -16.27 7.86
N TRP A 43 -17.87 -16.54 7.53
CA TRP A 43 -17.02 -17.39 8.36
C TRP A 43 -16.86 -16.83 9.79
N LEU A 44 -16.61 -15.51 9.91
CA LEU A 44 -16.33 -14.90 11.21
C LEU A 44 -17.58 -14.96 12.10
N ARG A 45 -18.77 -14.72 11.55
CA ARG A 45 -20.04 -14.88 12.30
C ARG A 45 -20.20 -16.30 12.79
N ALA A 46 -20.06 -17.30 11.94
CA ALA A 46 -20.15 -18.69 12.34
C ALA A 46 -19.15 -19.08 13.44
N ALA A 47 -17.92 -18.57 13.36
CA ALA A 47 -16.88 -18.80 14.37
C ALA A 47 -17.24 -18.16 15.72
N ILE A 48 -17.83 -16.96 15.72
CA ILE A 48 -18.30 -16.27 16.95
C ILE A 48 -19.46 -17.04 17.59
N GLU A 49 -20.47 -17.38 16.81
CA GLU A 49 -21.66 -18.10 17.30
C GLU A 49 -21.34 -19.49 17.87
N GLN A 50 -20.28 -20.15 17.36
CA GLN A 50 -19.80 -21.44 17.85
C GLN A 50 -18.75 -21.32 18.97
N ASP A 51 -18.47 -20.14 19.48
CA ASP A 51 -17.38 -19.87 20.43
C ASP A 51 -16.04 -20.52 20.01
N ASN A 52 -15.73 -20.47 18.71
CA ASN A 52 -14.52 -21.09 18.12
C ASN A 52 -13.77 -20.11 17.20
N VAL A 53 -13.55 -18.90 17.69
CA VAL A 53 -12.81 -17.88 16.95
C VAL A 53 -11.33 -18.26 16.94
N SER A 54 -10.74 -18.34 15.75
CA SER A 54 -9.29 -18.39 15.56
C SER A 54 -8.72 -16.97 15.44
N SER A 55 -7.39 -16.84 15.46
CA SER A 55 -6.74 -15.54 15.31
C SER A 55 -7.14 -14.87 13.99
N VAL A 56 -7.45 -13.56 14.07
CA VAL A 56 -7.96 -12.76 12.97
C VAL A 56 -7.25 -11.40 12.91
N ILE A 57 -7.00 -10.91 11.71
CA ILE A 57 -6.52 -9.56 11.47
C ILE A 57 -7.59 -8.81 10.67
N LEU A 58 -8.19 -7.82 11.31
CA LEU A 58 -9.18 -6.92 10.73
C LEU A 58 -8.47 -5.74 10.08
N TYR A 59 -8.63 -5.53 8.77
CA TYR A 59 -8.02 -4.40 8.10
C TYR A 59 -9.05 -3.60 7.30
N GLY A 60 -8.81 -2.31 7.17
CA GLY A 60 -9.69 -1.41 6.40
C GLY A 60 -9.60 0.03 6.88
N PRO A 61 -10.29 0.97 6.22
CA PRO A 61 -10.28 2.39 6.55
C PRO A 61 -10.64 2.69 8.01
N ALA A 62 -10.33 3.92 8.47
CA ALA A 62 -10.78 4.40 9.78
C ALA A 62 -12.32 4.38 9.89
N GLY A 63 -12.84 4.19 11.10
CA GLY A 63 -14.28 4.24 11.37
C GLY A 63 -15.13 3.10 10.80
N THR A 64 -14.53 2.06 10.21
CA THR A 64 -15.25 0.91 9.64
C THR A 64 -15.72 -0.12 10.68
N GLY A 65 -15.40 0.08 11.95
CA GLY A 65 -15.85 -0.79 13.04
C GLY A 65 -14.88 -1.89 13.47
N LYS A 66 -13.59 -1.86 13.09
CA LYS A 66 -12.57 -2.86 13.48
C LYS A 66 -12.56 -3.11 14.99
N THR A 67 -12.36 -2.07 15.77
CA THR A 67 -12.35 -2.13 17.24
C THR A 67 -13.71 -2.59 17.79
N SER A 68 -14.81 -2.15 17.17
CA SER A 68 -16.16 -2.55 17.57
C SER A 68 -16.41 -4.05 17.34
N ILE A 69 -15.99 -4.58 16.22
CA ILE A 69 -16.09 -6.03 15.94
C ILE A 69 -15.24 -6.82 16.92
N ALA A 70 -14.04 -6.34 17.27
CA ALA A 70 -13.21 -6.99 18.30
C ALA A 70 -13.91 -7.08 19.65
N HIS A 71 -14.62 -6.02 20.09
CA HIS A 71 -15.42 -6.03 21.30
C HIS A 71 -16.62 -6.98 21.19
N VAL A 72 -17.33 -7.01 20.05
CA VAL A 72 -18.42 -7.96 19.85
C VAL A 72 -17.92 -9.41 19.93
N ILE A 73 -16.74 -9.71 19.35
CA ILE A 73 -16.11 -11.03 19.49
C ILE A 73 -15.88 -11.37 20.96
N ALA A 74 -15.37 -10.39 21.73
CA ALA A 74 -15.10 -10.56 23.16
C ALA A 74 -16.38 -10.81 23.99
N GLU A 75 -17.41 -10.02 23.78
CA GLU A 75 -18.68 -10.12 24.51
C GLU A 75 -19.48 -11.37 24.13
N SER A 76 -19.34 -11.82 22.87
CA SER A 76 -20.04 -13.02 22.37
C SER A 76 -19.33 -14.34 22.71
N THR A 77 -18.12 -14.30 23.23
CA THR A 77 -17.33 -15.48 23.59
C THR A 77 -17.12 -15.56 25.10
N LYS A 78 -16.80 -16.74 25.61
CA LYS A 78 -16.45 -16.95 27.04
C LYS A 78 -14.99 -16.60 27.34
N ALA A 79 -14.27 -15.98 26.40
CA ALA A 79 -12.85 -15.65 26.55
C ALA A 79 -12.63 -14.39 27.37
N THR A 80 -11.50 -14.34 28.05
CA THR A 80 -11.04 -13.10 28.72
C THR A 80 -10.51 -12.15 27.65
N PHE A 81 -11.04 -10.92 27.59
CA PHE A 81 -10.57 -9.88 26.68
C PHE A 81 -9.44 -9.06 27.30
N VAL A 82 -8.34 -8.94 26.58
CA VAL A 82 -7.18 -8.14 26.97
C VAL A 82 -6.80 -7.24 25.79
N GLU A 83 -6.82 -5.94 26.01
CA GLU A 83 -6.40 -4.95 25.02
C GLU A 83 -4.96 -4.53 25.28
N VAL A 84 -4.12 -4.59 24.25
CA VAL A 84 -2.73 -4.12 24.27
C VAL A 84 -2.56 -3.00 23.26
N SER A 85 -2.13 -1.84 23.75
CA SER A 85 -1.87 -0.69 22.89
C SER A 85 -0.58 -0.90 22.10
N ALA A 86 -0.65 -0.71 20.79
CA ALA A 86 0.55 -0.67 19.94
C ALA A 86 1.36 0.63 20.15
N ILE A 87 0.76 1.66 20.74
CA ILE A 87 1.42 2.93 21.05
C ILE A 87 1.87 2.91 22.51
N GLY A 88 3.18 2.72 22.73
CA GLY A 88 3.76 2.73 24.08
C GLY A 88 3.79 1.38 24.80
N GLY A 89 3.19 0.33 24.28
CA GLY A 89 3.32 -1.02 24.82
C GLY A 89 4.72 -1.59 24.59
N THR A 90 5.32 -2.14 25.65
CA THR A 90 6.64 -2.77 25.56
C THR A 90 6.52 -4.28 25.28
N VAL A 91 7.60 -4.90 24.77
CA VAL A 91 7.67 -6.37 24.65
C VAL A 91 7.45 -7.06 26.02
N SER A 92 7.87 -6.40 27.12
CA SER A 92 7.67 -6.90 28.48
C SER A 92 6.19 -6.92 28.87
N ASP A 93 5.44 -5.88 28.52
CA ASP A 93 4.00 -5.83 28.80
C ASP A 93 3.25 -6.91 28.03
N LEU A 94 3.61 -7.09 26.77
CA LEU A 94 3.03 -8.14 25.92
C LEU A 94 3.30 -9.54 26.49
N ARG A 95 4.55 -9.82 26.91
CA ARG A 95 4.91 -11.10 27.54
C ARG A 95 4.15 -11.32 28.84
N ARG A 96 4.01 -10.30 29.69
CA ARG A 96 3.24 -10.39 30.92
C ARG A 96 1.78 -10.80 30.66
N GLU A 97 1.14 -10.24 29.65
CA GLU A 97 -0.24 -10.60 29.29
C GLU A 97 -0.33 -12.01 28.68
N ILE A 98 0.67 -12.44 27.90
CA ILE A 98 0.77 -13.81 27.39
C ILE A 98 0.94 -14.81 28.54
N ASP A 99 1.84 -14.55 29.49
CA ASP A 99 2.05 -15.41 30.67
C ASP A 99 0.78 -15.48 31.55
N ALA A 100 0.05 -14.38 31.68
CA ALA A 100 -1.22 -14.36 32.36
C ALA A 100 -2.30 -15.17 31.61
N ALA A 101 -2.32 -15.14 30.30
CA ALA A 101 -3.21 -15.96 29.47
C ALA A 101 -2.90 -17.44 29.61
N GLU A 102 -1.63 -17.82 29.62
CA GLU A 102 -1.19 -19.19 29.82
C GLU A 102 -1.65 -19.74 31.17
N LYS A 103 -1.47 -18.95 32.24
CA LYS A 103 -1.98 -19.31 33.58
C LYS A 103 -3.49 -19.48 33.63
N ARG A 104 -4.27 -18.57 32.99
CA ARG A 104 -5.73 -18.70 32.93
C ARG A 104 -6.15 -19.97 32.17
N LEU A 105 -5.49 -20.26 31.06
CA LEU A 105 -5.76 -21.46 30.28
C LEU A 105 -5.46 -22.74 31.08
N ALA A 106 -4.34 -22.76 31.81
CA ALA A 106 -3.92 -23.91 32.62
C ALA A 106 -4.82 -24.12 33.85
N LEU A 107 -5.28 -23.05 34.53
CA LEU A 107 -6.02 -23.13 35.77
C LEU A 107 -7.52 -23.45 35.58
N ASN A 108 -8.17 -22.84 34.59
CA ASN A 108 -9.62 -22.90 34.44
C ASN A 108 -10.07 -23.15 32.98
N GLY A 109 -9.15 -23.41 32.08
CA GLY A 109 -9.46 -23.60 30.66
C GLY A 109 -9.97 -22.34 29.93
N SER A 110 -9.87 -21.16 30.57
CA SER A 110 -10.37 -19.90 29.99
C SER A 110 -9.42 -19.40 28.91
N ARG A 111 -9.93 -19.25 27.68
CA ARG A 111 -9.19 -18.67 26.56
C ARG A 111 -9.04 -17.16 26.76
N THR A 112 -8.00 -16.59 26.19
CA THR A 112 -7.77 -15.15 26.18
C THR A 112 -7.79 -14.62 24.76
N ILE A 113 -8.63 -13.64 24.48
CA ILE A 113 -8.58 -12.82 23.27
C ILE A 113 -7.65 -11.65 23.54
N LEU A 114 -6.56 -11.60 22.80
CA LEU A 114 -5.61 -10.51 22.85
C LEU A 114 -5.90 -9.55 21.67
N PHE A 115 -6.46 -8.39 21.98
CA PHE A 115 -6.73 -7.36 20.99
C PHE A 115 -5.55 -6.40 20.86
N VAL A 116 -5.09 -6.18 19.65
CA VAL A 116 -4.02 -5.24 19.30
C VAL A 116 -4.55 -4.27 18.25
N ASP A 117 -4.81 -3.02 18.68
CA ASP A 117 -5.18 -1.96 17.74
C ASP A 117 -3.94 -1.40 17.06
N GLU A 118 -4.06 -1.13 15.75
CA GLU A 118 -2.97 -0.68 14.87
C GLU A 118 -1.72 -1.59 14.94
N ILE A 119 -1.92 -2.89 14.78
CA ILE A 119 -0.87 -3.93 14.90
C ILE A 119 0.35 -3.67 14.01
N HIS A 120 0.20 -2.93 12.91
CA HIS A 120 1.30 -2.52 12.04
C HIS A 120 2.35 -1.64 12.76
N ARG A 121 2.00 -1.02 13.88
CA ARG A 121 2.92 -0.22 14.69
C ARG A 121 3.81 -1.05 15.61
N PHE A 122 3.52 -2.33 15.74
CA PHE A 122 4.40 -3.23 16.46
C PHE A 122 5.69 -3.46 15.66
N ASN A 123 6.83 -3.30 16.31
CA ASN A 123 8.11 -3.67 15.73
C ASN A 123 8.21 -5.21 15.58
N ARG A 124 9.21 -5.66 14.83
CA ARG A 124 9.40 -7.07 14.52
C ARG A 124 9.49 -7.94 15.79
N SER A 125 10.19 -7.49 16.83
CA SER A 125 10.35 -8.23 18.08
C SER A 125 9.03 -8.39 18.87
N GLN A 126 8.12 -7.39 18.77
CA GLN A 126 6.80 -7.48 19.36
C GLN A 126 5.90 -8.46 18.59
N GLN A 127 5.96 -8.41 17.26
CA GLN A 127 5.22 -9.34 16.42
C GLN A 127 5.74 -10.80 16.58
N ASP A 128 7.05 -10.99 16.73
CA ASP A 128 7.65 -12.32 16.97
C ASP A 128 7.26 -12.88 18.35
N ALA A 129 7.11 -12.02 19.37
CA ALA A 129 6.62 -12.45 20.69
C ALA A 129 5.17 -12.97 20.64
N LEU A 130 4.32 -12.40 19.78
CA LEU A 130 2.96 -12.90 19.55
C LEU A 130 2.92 -14.26 18.84
N LEU A 131 3.89 -14.51 17.97
CA LEU A 131 3.86 -15.67 17.08
C LEU A 131 3.74 -16.99 17.86
N HIS A 132 4.55 -17.15 18.91
CA HIS A 132 4.57 -18.38 19.72
C HIS A 132 3.25 -18.58 20.48
N ALA A 133 2.70 -17.52 21.04
CA ALA A 133 1.43 -17.56 21.74
C ALA A 133 0.22 -17.86 20.84
N VAL A 134 0.24 -17.37 19.61
CA VAL A 134 -0.78 -17.63 18.58
C VAL A 134 -0.65 -19.07 18.08
N GLU A 135 0.56 -19.55 17.82
CA GLU A 135 0.83 -20.91 17.35
C GLU A 135 0.36 -21.97 18.34
N ASN A 136 0.66 -21.77 19.63
CA ASN A 136 0.26 -22.67 20.71
C ASN A 136 -1.19 -22.46 21.15
N ARG A 137 -1.92 -21.54 20.54
CA ARG A 137 -3.29 -21.15 20.94
C ARG A 137 -3.42 -20.72 22.41
N THR A 138 -2.33 -20.25 23.01
CA THR A 138 -2.35 -19.62 24.35
C THR A 138 -3.21 -18.36 24.34
N VAL A 139 -3.18 -17.63 23.23
CA VAL A 139 -4.06 -16.49 22.97
C VAL A 139 -4.72 -16.61 21.62
N VAL A 140 -5.90 -16.05 21.46
CA VAL A 140 -6.55 -15.75 20.20
C VAL A 140 -6.22 -14.29 19.86
N LEU A 141 -5.42 -14.06 18.83
CA LEU A 141 -5.07 -12.70 18.40
C LEU A 141 -6.23 -12.10 17.58
N VAL A 142 -6.69 -10.92 17.99
CA VAL A 142 -7.53 -10.05 17.16
C VAL A 142 -6.73 -8.79 16.86
N GLY A 143 -6.05 -8.75 15.72
CA GLY A 143 -5.32 -7.58 15.26
C GLY A 143 -6.23 -6.64 14.48
N ALA A 144 -6.08 -5.31 14.66
CA ALA A 144 -6.72 -4.31 13.83
C ALA A 144 -5.67 -3.43 13.16
N THR A 145 -5.89 -3.04 11.90
CA THR A 145 -4.99 -2.13 11.17
C THR A 145 -5.72 -1.35 10.09
N THR A 146 -5.24 -0.12 9.84
CA THR A 146 -5.66 0.69 8.68
C THR A 146 -4.79 0.43 7.45
N GLU A 147 -3.62 -0.18 7.63
CA GLU A 147 -2.67 -0.48 6.57
C GLU A 147 -2.86 -1.89 6.01
N ASN A 148 -2.30 -2.16 4.82
CA ASN A 148 -2.38 -3.49 4.21
C ASN A 148 -1.54 -4.50 5.02
N PRO A 149 -2.17 -5.49 5.67
CA PRO A 149 -1.46 -6.39 6.59
C PRO A 149 -0.42 -7.27 5.89
N PHE A 150 -0.56 -7.52 4.60
CA PHE A 150 0.41 -8.33 3.84
C PHE A 150 1.78 -7.66 3.66
N PHE A 151 1.87 -6.35 3.86
CA PHE A 151 3.13 -5.60 3.81
C PHE A 151 3.68 -5.28 5.20
N GLU A 152 2.80 -5.02 6.18
CA GLU A 152 3.18 -4.45 7.46
C GLU A 152 3.23 -5.48 8.60
N VAL A 153 2.53 -6.59 8.45
CA VAL A 153 2.50 -7.64 9.47
C VAL A 153 3.38 -8.82 9.06
N ASN A 154 4.12 -9.36 10.02
CA ASN A 154 4.98 -10.52 9.80
C ASN A 154 4.21 -11.65 9.10
N SER A 155 4.76 -12.15 8.01
CA SER A 155 4.16 -13.21 7.19
C SER A 155 3.85 -14.49 7.98
N ALA A 156 4.63 -14.78 9.04
CA ALA A 156 4.37 -15.90 9.93
C ALA A 156 3.12 -15.71 10.79
N LEU A 157 2.77 -14.47 11.21
CA LEU A 157 1.50 -14.17 11.88
C LEU A 157 0.33 -14.21 10.88
N ILE A 158 0.52 -13.69 9.67
CA ILE A 158 -0.48 -13.76 8.59
C ILE A 158 -0.86 -15.21 8.28
N SER A 159 0.14 -16.10 8.17
CA SER A 159 -0.12 -17.53 7.87
C SER A 159 -0.90 -18.26 8.97
N ARG A 160 -0.91 -17.75 10.20
CA ARG A 160 -1.60 -18.30 11.37
C ARG A 160 -2.88 -17.56 11.76
N SER A 161 -3.20 -16.52 11.01
CA SER A 161 -4.37 -15.67 11.25
C SER A 161 -5.24 -15.61 10.00
N ARG A 162 -6.53 -15.40 10.16
CA ARG A 162 -7.40 -15.05 9.03
C ARG A 162 -7.43 -13.55 8.83
N VAL A 163 -7.21 -13.12 7.61
CA VAL A 163 -7.29 -11.71 7.25
C VAL A 163 -8.71 -11.40 6.78
N VAL A 164 -9.35 -10.42 7.42
CA VAL A 164 -10.73 -9.99 7.12
C VAL A 164 -10.71 -8.52 6.74
N GLY A 165 -11.09 -8.23 5.50
CA GLY A 165 -11.18 -6.87 4.97
C GLY A 165 -12.52 -6.23 5.31
N LEU A 166 -12.48 -5.02 5.87
CA LEU A 166 -13.64 -4.18 6.15
C LEU A 166 -13.68 -3.02 5.15
N LYS A 167 -14.86 -2.72 4.67
CA LYS A 167 -15.11 -1.63 3.72
C LYS A 167 -15.59 -0.38 4.45
N GLY A 168 -15.40 0.80 3.87
CA GLY A 168 -16.10 2.00 4.32
C GLY A 168 -17.61 1.75 4.38
N LEU A 169 -18.28 2.32 5.36
CA LEU A 169 -19.74 2.20 5.48
C LEU A 169 -20.42 2.86 4.27
N SER A 170 -21.48 2.25 3.78
CA SER A 170 -22.33 2.90 2.76
C SER A 170 -23.06 4.10 3.36
N ASP A 171 -23.57 5.00 2.52
CA ASP A 171 -24.38 6.13 2.97
C ASP A 171 -25.62 5.68 3.74
N GLY A 172 -26.21 4.55 3.33
CA GLY A 172 -27.31 3.91 4.03
C GLY A 172 -26.91 3.39 5.42
N ASP A 173 -25.73 2.77 5.54
CA ASP A 173 -25.20 2.31 6.82
C ASP A 173 -24.91 3.47 7.78
N VAL A 174 -24.27 4.54 7.28
CA VAL A 174 -24.01 5.74 8.07
C VAL A 174 -25.30 6.39 8.51
N ALA A 175 -26.29 6.49 7.62
CA ALA A 175 -27.61 7.03 7.95
C ALA A 175 -28.31 6.21 9.04
N GLN A 176 -28.28 4.88 8.92
CA GLN A 176 -28.82 3.97 9.95
C GLN A 176 -28.14 4.14 11.29
N LEU A 177 -26.80 4.30 11.30
CA LEU A 177 -26.01 4.50 12.50
C LEU A 177 -26.36 5.81 13.20
N VAL A 178 -26.52 6.89 12.44
CA VAL A 178 -26.91 8.23 12.91
C VAL A 178 -28.33 8.19 13.47
N ASP A 179 -29.30 7.62 12.74
CA ASP A 179 -30.69 7.50 13.19
C ASP A 179 -30.78 6.70 14.50
N ARG A 180 -30.06 5.59 14.59
CA ARG A 180 -29.97 4.80 15.83
C ARG A 180 -29.40 5.62 16.98
N ALA A 181 -28.34 6.40 16.74
CA ALA A 181 -27.72 7.21 17.78
C ALA A 181 -28.63 8.35 18.30
N VAL A 182 -29.52 8.86 17.48
CA VAL A 182 -30.54 9.83 17.90
C VAL A 182 -31.58 9.18 18.81
N ALA A 183 -32.02 7.96 18.51
CA ALA A 183 -33.13 7.30 19.21
C ALA A 183 -32.66 6.48 20.45
N ASP A 184 -31.46 5.90 20.44
CA ASP A 184 -30.96 4.99 21.48
C ASP A 184 -30.74 5.75 22.80
N PRO A 185 -31.16 5.21 23.97
CA PRO A 185 -30.86 5.78 25.28
C PRO A 185 -29.36 5.96 25.58
N ARG A 186 -28.51 5.14 24.98
CA ARG A 186 -27.04 5.30 25.04
C ARG A 186 -26.55 6.47 24.19
N GLY A 187 -27.34 6.90 23.22
CA GLY A 187 -27.04 7.99 22.31
C GLY A 187 -27.58 9.32 22.79
N LEU A 188 -28.49 9.89 22.02
CA LEU A 188 -29.15 11.17 22.31
C LEU A 188 -30.54 11.00 22.96
N ASP A 189 -30.93 9.77 23.25
CA ASP A 189 -32.13 9.38 24.02
C ASP A 189 -33.46 9.97 23.45
N GLY A 190 -33.54 10.23 22.16
CA GLY A 190 -34.71 10.85 21.54
C GLY A 190 -34.95 12.30 21.92
N LEU A 191 -34.03 12.96 22.62
CA LEU A 191 -34.10 14.36 23.00
C LEU A 191 -33.80 15.33 21.85
N TYR A 192 -33.36 14.78 20.73
CA TYR A 192 -33.04 15.51 19.49
C TYR A 192 -33.69 14.82 18.29
N THR A 193 -33.93 15.58 17.25
CA THR A 193 -34.28 15.08 15.93
C THR A 193 -33.42 15.75 14.87
N LEU A 194 -33.30 15.14 13.70
CA LEU A 194 -32.51 15.67 12.60
C LEU A 194 -33.40 16.24 11.51
N ASP A 195 -33.14 17.48 11.11
CA ASP A 195 -33.60 17.96 9.81
C ASP A 195 -33.07 17.04 8.69
N PRO A 196 -33.87 16.68 7.67
CA PRO A 196 -33.41 15.86 6.55
C PRO A 196 -32.12 16.36 5.88
N ALA A 197 -31.94 17.69 5.78
CA ALA A 197 -30.72 18.27 5.25
C ALA A 197 -29.52 18.12 6.20
N ALA A 198 -29.74 18.16 7.52
CA ALA A 198 -28.70 17.89 8.52
C ALA A 198 -28.25 16.43 8.47
N ARG A 199 -29.20 15.50 8.39
CA ARG A 199 -28.92 14.05 8.25
C ARG A 199 -28.07 13.77 7.01
N SER A 200 -28.46 14.33 5.87
CA SER A 200 -27.73 14.19 4.61
C SER A 200 -26.31 14.79 4.70
N ALA A 201 -26.17 15.94 5.39
CA ALA A 201 -24.87 16.57 5.60
C ALA A 201 -23.94 15.71 6.45
N ILE A 202 -24.43 15.11 7.56
CA ILE A 202 -23.64 14.21 8.40
C ILE A 202 -23.16 12.99 7.60
N VAL A 203 -24.05 12.36 6.83
CA VAL A 203 -23.74 11.20 5.99
C VAL A 203 -22.64 11.54 4.97
N LEU A 204 -22.78 12.67 4.31
CA LEU A 204 -21.83 13.13 3.31
C LEU A 204 -20.46 13.45 3.93
N LEU A 205 -20.43 14.19 5.05
CA LEU A 205 -19.19 14.55 5.76
C LEU A 205 -18.46 13.33 6.35
N ALA A 206 -19.20 12.30 6.72
CA ALA A 206 -18.64 11.08 7.26
C ALA A 206 -17.79 10.31 6.22
N GLY A 207 -18.19 10.32 4.94
CA GLY A 207 -17.44 9.64 3.88
C GLY A 207 -17.22 8.15 4.15
N GLY A 208 -18.19 7.47 4.81
CA GLY A 208 -18.07 6.07 5.20
C GLY A 208 -17.38 5.80 6.55
N ASP A 209 -17.01 6.84 7.30
CA ASP A 209 -16.44 6.75 8.65
C ASP A 209 -17.54 6.90 9.72
N GLY A 210 -17.94 5.77 10.34
CA GLY A 210 -18.97 5.78 11.39
C GLY A 210 -18.57 6.53 12.66
N ARG A 211 -17.29 6.59 13.01
CA ARG A 211 -16.81 7.38 14.15
C ARG A 211 -16.96 8.87 13.88
N ALA A 212 -16.55 9.29 12.69
CA ALA A 212 -16.69 10.69 12.27
C ALA A 212 -18.15 11.13 12.24
N SER A 213 -19.07 10.28 11.76
CA SER A 213 -20.51 10.61 11.73
C SER A 213 -21.08 10.86 13.14
N LEU A 214 -20.76 9.98 14.09
CA LEU A 214 -21.21 10.10 15.47
C LEU A 214 -20.57 11.30 16.20
N THR A 215 -19.31 11.59 15.92
CA THR A 215 -18.62 12.77 16.47
C THR A 215 -19.26 14.06 15.95
N THR A 216 -19.55 14.12 14.65
CA THR A 216 -20.25 15.28 14.06
C THR A 216 -21.64 15.47 14.64
N LEU A 217 -22.39 14.37 14.81
CA LEU A 217 -23.71 14.40 15.46
C LEU A 217 -23.63 14.92 16.89
N GLU A 218 -22.67 14.42 17.69
CA GLU A 218 -22.48 14.84 19.09
C GLU A 218 -22.14 16.33 19.21
N LEU A 219 -21.23 16.81 18.35
CA LEU A 219 -20.84 18.23 18.33
C LEU A 219 -22.03 19.12 17.93
N ALA A 220 -22.79 18.74 16.90
CA ALA A 220 -23.95 19.49 16.47
C ALA A 220 -25.06 19.52 17.53
N ALA A 221 -25.31 18.40 18.22
CA ALA A 221 -26.25 18.34 19.35
C ALA A 221 -25.80 19.22 20.52
N GLY A 222 -24.50 19.25 20.81
CA GLY A 222 -23.93 20.08 21.89
C GLY A 222 -24.03 21.60 21.66
N MET A 223 -24.43 22.06 20.48
CA MET A 223 -24.60 23.49 20.16
C MET A 223 -25.93 24.07 20.67
N GLN A 224 -26.83 23.24 21.19
CA GLN A 224 -28.13 23.67 21.71
C GLN A 224 -28.54 22.83 22.92
N GLN A 225 -29.50 23.33 23.70
CA GLN A 225 -30.08 22.58 24.80
C GLN A 225 -30.92 21.42 24.28
N PRO A 226 -30.92 20.25 24.96
CA PRO A 226 -31.79 19.15 24.61
C PRO A 226 -33.26 19.54 24.75
N GLY A 227 -34.08 18.99 23.86
CA GLY A 227 -35.54 19.03 23.98
C GLY A 227 -36.05 17.97 24.97
N THR A 228 -37.31 17.60 24.81
CA THR A 228 -37.92 16.46 25.49
C THR A 228 -38.20 15.36 24.46
N ARG A 229 -38.54 14.16 24.90
CA ARG A 229 -38.92 13.08 23.96
C ARG A 229 -40.23 13.39 23.21
N GLU A 230 -41.10 14.25 23.78
CA GLU A 230 -42.36 14.69 23.14
C GLU A 230 -42.15 15.89 22.20
N ASP A 231 -41.14 16.71 22.49
CA ASP A 231 -40.76 17.90 21.68
C ASP A 231 -39.21 17.94 21.57
N PRO A 232 -38.63 17.11 20.67
CA PRO A 232 -37.18 17.01 20.54
C PRO A 232 -36.60 18.26 19.86
N ALA A 233 -35.41 18.67 20.30
CA ALA A 233 -34.68 19.78 19.69
C ALA A 233 -34.22 19.42 18.28
N ILE A 234 -34.44 20.28 17.31
CA ILE A 234 -34.11 20.03 15.91
C ILE A 234 -32.67 20.43 15.64
N ILE A 235 -31.84 19.44 15.24
CA ILE A 235 -30.50 19.71 14.72
C ILE A 235 -30.59 20.08 13.24
N THR A 236 -30.11 21.28 12.93
CA THR A 236 -30.15 21.86 11.58
C THR A 236 -28.87 21.61 10.80
N LYS A 237 -28.93 21.71 9.47
CA LYS A 237 -27.76 21.64 8.60
C LYS A 237 -26.70 22.68 8.97
N ALA A 238 -27.09 23.91 9.32
CA ALA A 238 -26.16 24.98 9.71
C ALA A 238 -25.33 24.60 10.97
N GLN A 239 -25.93 23.89 11.96
CA GLN A 239 -25.23 23.41 13.13
C GLN A 239 -24.22 22.30 12.76
N VAL A 240 -24.58 21.38 11.85
CA VAL A 240 -23.67 20.35 11.34
C VAL A 240 -22.46 20.96 10.62
N GLU A 241 -22.70 21.96 9.77
CA GLU A 241 -21.63 22.69 9.07
C GLU A 241 -20.72 23.45 10.04
N SER A 242 -21.29 24.08 11.06
CA SER A 242 -20.56 24.79 12.11
C SER A 242 -19.75 23.86 13.01
N ALA A 243 -20.23 22.64 13.26
CA ALA A 243 -19.54 21.62 14.03
C ALA A 243 -18.28 21.05 13.32
N THR A 244 -18.17 21.28 12.01
CA THR A 244 -17.09 20.72 11.18
C THR A 244 -16.43 21.76 10.27
N PRO A 245 -15.87 22.87 10.81
CA PRO A 245 -15.43 24.03 10.03
C PRO A 245 -14.25 23.75 9.07
N HIS A 246 -13.53 22.63 9.23
CA HIS A 246 -12.40 22.26 8.38
C HIS A 246 -12.71 21.13 7.39
N ARG A 247 -13.90 20.57 7.43
CA ARG A 247 -14.40 19.69 6.38
C ARG A 247 -15.33 20.52 5.50
N ALA A 248 -14.76 21.09 4.43
CA ALA A 248 -15.61 21.57 3.34
C ALA A 248 -16.58 20.44 2.99
N LEU A 249 -17.90 20.75 2.97
CA LEU A 249 -18.85 19.77 2.43
C LEU A 249 -18.32 19.37 1.07
N PRO A 250 -18.07 18.07 0.82
CA PRO A 250 -17.73 17.66 -0.53
C PRO A 250 -18.83 18.22 -1.42
N TYR A 251 -18.47 19.07 -2.35
CA TYR A 251 -19.41 19.83 -3.19
C TYR A 251 -20.25 18.92 -4.09
N ASP A 252 -20.20 17.62 -3.85
CA ASP A 252 -20.82 16.65 -4.72
C ASP A 252 -21.85 15.77 -4.05
N LYS A 253 -23.11 16.02 -4.41
CA LYS A 253 -24.26 15.20 -4.04
C LYS A 253 -24.25 13.79 -4.69
N ASN A 254 -23.30 13.47 -5.55
CA ASN A 254 -23.21 12.19 -6.24
C ASN A 254 -21.79 11.62 -6.16
N LYS A 255 -21.64 10.42 -5.58
CA LYS A 255 -20.40 9.63 -5.67
C LYS A 255 -19.90 9.49 -7.12
N ASP A 256 -20.80 9.51 -8.09
CA ASP A 256 -20.50 9.44 -9.52
C ASP A 256 -19.66 10.62 -10.00
N MET A 257 -19.94 11.85 -9.52
CA MET A 257 -19.21 13.06 -9.93
C MET A 257 -17.76 13.09 -9.37
N HIS A 258 -17.52 12.50 -8.17
CA HIS A 258 -16.16 12.34 -7.65
C HIS A 258 -15.31 11.42 -8.56
N TYR A 259 -15.88 10.27 -8.96
CA TYR A 259 -15.24 9.37 -9.93
C TYR A 259 -15.10 10.02 -11.31
N ASP A 260 -16.03 10.87 -11.71
CA ASP A 260 -15.96 11.59 -12.98
C ASP A 260 -14.83 12.61 -12.98
N ILE A 261 -14.65 13.38 -11.89
CA ILE A 261 -13.58 14.39 -11.80
C ILE A 261 -12.19 13.71 -11.79
N ILE A 262 -11.98 12.66 -11.00
CA ILE A 262 -10.71 11.94 -11.02
C ILE A 262 -10.45 11.26 -12.38
N SER A 263 -11.50 10.74 -13.00
CA SER A 263 -11.43 10.18 -14.35
C SER A 263 -11.08 11.25 -15.40
N ALA A 264 -11.66 12.44 -15.30
CA ALA A 264 -11.32 13.56 -16.16
C ALA A 264 -9.87 14.03 -15.95
N PHE A 265 -9.40 14.09 -14.70
CA PHE A 265 -8.01 14.41 -14.37
C PHE A 265 -7.03 13.43 -15.02
N ILE A 266 -7.26 12.13 -14.85
CA ILE A 266 -6.43 11.08 -15.44
C ILE A 266 -6.45 11.15 -16.97
N LYS A 267 -7.64 11.29 -17.57
CA LYS A 267 -7.81 11.38 -19.02
C LYS A 267 -7.15 12.64 -19.60
N SER A 268 -7.13 13.75 -18.85
CA SER A 268 -6.43 14.98 -19.26
C SER A 268 -4.92 14.79 -19.31
N MET A 269 -4.33 14.15 -18.31
CA MET A 269 -2.90 13.80 -18.32
C MET A 269 -2.58 12.79 -19.44
N ARG A 270 -3.43 11.80 -19.67
CA ARG A 270 -3.32 10.83 -20.78
C ARG A 270 -3.41 11.53 -22.13
N GLY A 271 -4.32 12.48 -22.27
CA GLY A 271 -4.54 13.29 -23.45
C GLY A 271 -3.49 14.38 -23.69
N SER A 272 -2.49 14.52 -22.79
CA SER A 272 -1.43 15.53 -22.89
C SER A 272 -1.94 16.98 -22.83
N ASP A 273 -2.99 17.21 -22.04
CA ASP A 273 -3.56 18.54 -21.80
C ASP A 273 -3.23 19.00 -20.38
N PRO A 274 -2.17 19.80 -20.16
CA PRO A 274 -1.77 20.26 -18.84
C PRO A 274 -2.77 21.27 -18.23
N ASP A 275 -3.48 22.07 -19.03
CA ASP A 275 -4.45 23.04 -18.53
C ASP A 275 -5.69 22.33 -17.99
N ALA A 276 -6.20 21.34 -18.71
CA ALA A 276 -7.29 20.51 -18.23
C ALA A 276 -6.88 19.72 -16.98
N ALA A 277 -5.65 19.18 -16.94
CA ALA A 277 -5.15 18.49 -15.75
C ALA A 277 -5.10 19.41 -14.53
N LEU A 278 -4.61 20.65 -14.68
CA LEU A 278 -4.60 21.65 -13.60
C LEU A 278 -6.03 22.05 -13.16
N TYR A 279 -6.94 22.20 -14.10
CA TYR A 279 -8.33 22.53 -13.78
C TYR A 279 -9.00 21.44 -12.94
N TRP A 280 -8.88 20.18 -13.35
CA TRP A 280 -9.46 19.07 -12.59
C TRP A 280 -8.75 18.82 -11.26
N LEU A 281 -7.44 19.04 -11.20
CA LEU A 281 -6.68 19.05 -9.94
C LEU A 281 -7.22 20.12 -8.98
N ALA A 282 -7.40 21.35 -9.46
CA ALA A 282 -7.94 22.44 -8.65
C ALA A 282 -9.35 22.12 -8.13
N ARG A 283 -10.20 21.50 -8.95
CA ARG A 283 -11.54 21.05 -8.53
C ARG A 283 -11.49 19.98 -7.45
N MET A 284 -10.53 19.04 -7.50
CA MET A 284 -10.35 18.04 -6.44
C MET A 284 -9.87 18.70 -5.14
N ILE A 285 -8.92 19.65 -5.24
CA ILE A 285 -8.39 20.38 -4.07
C ILE A 285 -9.48 21.19 -3.40
N ASP A 286 -10.26 21.95 -4.18
CA ASP A 286 -11.38 22.79 -3.68
C ASP A 286 -12.48 21.92 -3.07
N GLY A 287 -12.73 20.74 -3.63
CA GLY A 287 -13.64 19.73 -3.09
C GLY A 287 -13.12 19.00 -1.84
N GLY A 288 -11.91 19.31 -1.35
CA GLY A 288 -11.35 18.73 -0.14
C GLY A 288 -10.83 17.29 -0.30
N GLU A 289 -10.48 16.88 -1.53
CA GLU A 289 -9.92 15.55 -1.79
C GLU A 289 -8.59 15.33 -1.03
N ASP A 290 -8.38 14.13 -0.53
CA ASP A 290 -7.11 13.76 0.12
C ASP A 290 -5.93 13.91 -0.87
N PRO A 291 -4.94 14.78 -0.55
CA PRO A 291 -3.79 15.00 -1.43
C PRO A 291 -2.99 13.72 -1.70
N LYS A 292 -2.99 12.76 -0.78
CA LYS A 292 -2.35 11.46 -0.97
C LYS A 292 -3.13 10.58 -1.95
N TYR A 293 -4.46 10.70 -1.98
CA TYR A 293 -5.27 10.00 -2.97
C TYR A 293 -4.98 10.51 -4.38
N ILE A 294 -4.95 11.84 -4.56
CA ILE A 294 -4.60 12.47 -5.84
C ILE A 294 -3.21 12.01 -6.28
N ALA A 295 -2.21 12.11 -5.39
CA ALA A 295 -0.83 11.72 -5.69
C ALA A 295 -0.70 10.23 -6.02
N ARG A 296 -1.46 9.35 -5.35
CA ARG A 296 -1.52 7.91 -5.65
C ARG A 296 -2.03 7.64 -7.06
N ARG A 297 -3.05 8.36 -7.49
CA ARG A 297 -3.58 8.24 -8.86
C ARG A 297 -2.55 8.69 -9.91
N MET A 298 -1.80 9.76 -9.62
CA MET A 298 -0.70 10.21 -10.48
C MET A 298 0.43 9.18 -10.55
N LEU A 299 0.78 8.53 -9.43
CA LEU A 299 1.81 7.50 -9.36
C LEU A 299 1.47 6.28 -10.25
N ILE A 300 0.21 5.84 -10.19
CA ILE A 300 -0.28 4.76 -11.05
C ILE A 300 -0.21 5.19 -12.52
N HIS A 301 -0.74 6.38 -12.85
CA HIS A 301 -0.80 6.90 -14.20
C HIS A 301 0.58 7.10 -14.83
N ALA A 302 1.57 7.52 -14.05
CA ALA A 302 2.95 7.64 -14.50
C ALA A 302 3.55 6.30 -14.99
N SER A 303 3.12 5.17 -14.40
CA SER A 303 3.54 3.84 -14.84
C SER A 303 2.66 3.24 -15.93
N GLU A 304 1.34 3.48 -15.86
CA GLU A 304 0.32 2.97 -16.77
C GLU A 304 0.43 3.60 -18.17
N ASP A 305 0.46 4.93 -18.24
CA ASP A 305 0.32 5.68 -19.50
C ASP A 305 1.61 6.33 -20.01
N VAL A 306 2.54 6.68 -19.12
CA VAL A 306 3.86 7.20 -19.52
C VAL A 306 4.89 6.09 -19.61
N GLY A 307 4.92 5.22 -18.61
CA GLY A 307 5.78 4.04 -18.59
C GLY A 307 7.25 4.37 -18.89
N ASN A 308 7.85 3.53 -19.71
CA ASN A 308 9.25 3.69 -20.13
C ASN A 308 9.46 4.69 -21.28
N ALA A 309 8.42 5.33 -21.81
CA ALA A 309 8.63 6.46 -22.72
C ALA A 309 9.33 7.63 -22.01
N ASP A 310 9.01 7.85 -20.72
CA ASP A 310 9.74 8.74 -19.81
C ASP A 310 9.79 8.19 -18.38
N PRO A 311 10.85 7.44 -18.02
CA PRO A 311 10.98 6.86 -16.67
C PRO A 311 11.04 7.89 -15.54
N GLN A 312 11.33 9.16 -15.83
CA GLN A 312 11.34 10.23 -14.84
C GLN A 312 9.95 10.56 -14.31
N ALA A 313 8.90 10.30 -15.09
CA ALA A 313 7.52 10.55 -14.67
C ALA A 313 7.16 9.82 -13.37
N LEU A 314 7.60 8.56 -13.22
CA LEU A 314 7.39 7.78 -12.01
C LEU A 314 8.12 8.38 -10.81
N LEU A 315 9.35 8.87 -10.99
CA LEU A 315 10.14 9.51 -9.93
C LEU A 315 9.52 10.84 -9.48
N VAL A 316 9.05 11.64 -10.43
CA VAL A 316 8.36 12.91 -10.17
C VAL A 316 7.03 12.65 -9.42
N ALA A 317 6.26 11.65 -9.84
CA ALA A 317 5.03 11.26 -9.15
C ALA A 317 5.30 10.76 -7.73
N ALA A 318 6.35 9.95 -7.51
CA ALA A 318 6.74 9.46 -6.20
C ALA A 318 7.21 10.60 -5.28
N ALA A 319 7.95 11.57 -5.79
CA ALA A 319 8.36 12.76 -5.05
C ALA A 319 7.14 13.61 -4.66
N ALA A 320 6.16 13.78 -5.56
CA ALA A 320 4.92 14.49 -5.27
C ALA A 320 4.07 13.77 -4.21
N PHE A 321 4.01 12.43 -4.25
CA PHE A 321 3.35 11.63 -3.22
C PHE A 321 4.00 11.85 -1.84
N LYS A 322 5.33 11.79 -1.77
CA LYS A 322 6.06 12.03 -0.52
C LYS A 322 5.88 13.47 -0.01
N SER A 323 5.85 14.45 -0.91
CA SER A 323 5.58 15.85 -0.54
C SER A 323 4.15 16.02 0.00
N ALA A 324 3.14 15.41 -0.63
CA ALA A 324 1.77 15.42 -0.16
C ALA A 324 1.62 14.80 1.23
N GLU A 325 2.38 13.73 1.52
CA GLU A 325 2.38 13.06 2.81
C GLU A 325 3.01 13.91 3.93
N VAL A 326 4.12 14.60 3.64
CA VAL A 326 4.92 15.32 4.64
C VAL A 326 4.43 16.75 4.85
N ILE A 327 4.05 17.43 3.77
CA ILE A 327 3.71 18.87 3.79
C ILE A 327 2.20 19.05 4.07
N GLY A 328 1.34 18.31 3.33
CA GLY A 328 -0.11 18.52 3.39
C GLY A 328 -0.58 19.82 2.71
N TYR A 329 -1.91 20.07 2.78
CA TYR A 329 -2.49 21.33 2.31
C TYR A 329 -2.20 22.48 3.28
N PRO A 330 -2.10 23.72 2.79
CA PRO A 330 -2.34 24.15 1.40
C PRO A 330 -1.12 24.05 0.47
N GLU A 331 0.09 23.86 0.96
CA GLU A 331 1.33 24.00 0.18
C GLU A 331 1.58 22.86 -0.79
N CYS A 332 1.21 21.62 -0.45
CA CYS A 332 1.47 20.44 -1.31
C CYS A 332 0.74 20.53 -2.67
N ARG A 333 -0.26 21.44 -2.83
CA ARG A 333 -0.90 21.71 -4.13
C ARG A 333 0.09 22.08 -5.23
N ILE A 334 1.20 22.75 -4.85
CA ILE A 334 2.24 23.19 -5.79
C ILE A 334 2.99 21.97 -6.33
N ASN A 335 3.35 21.04 -5.44
CA ASN A 335 4.03 19.80 -5.81
C ASN A 335 3.13 18.91 -6.69
N LEU A 336 1.84 18.82 -6.36
CA LEU A 336 0.85 18.08 -7.16
C LEU A 336 0.69 18.71 -8.55
N ALA A 337 0.61 20.04 -8.64
CA ALA A 337 0.50 20.76 -9.92
C ALA A 337 1.75 20.54 -10.81
N GLN A 338 2.95 20.64 -10.23
CA GLN A 338 4.20 20.35 -10.94
C GLN A 338 4.23 18.95 -11.51
N ALA A 339 3.86 17.94 -10.72
CA ALA A 339 3.85 16.57 -11.17
C ALA A 339 2.75 16.31 -12.23
N ALA A 340 1.54 16.87 -12.05
CA ALA A 340 0.46 16.73 -13.01
C ALA A 340 0.83 17.30 -14.40
N THR A 341 1.43 18.49 -14.44
CA THR A 341 1.88 19.11 -15.69
C THR A 341 3.04 18.33 -16.34
N TYR A 342 3.98 17.87 -15.54
CA TYR A 342 5.08 17.02 -16.03
C TYR A 342 4.54 15.74 -16.69
N ILE A 343 3.67 15.01 -16.00
CA ILE A 343 3.06 13.76 -16.48
C ILE A 343 2.21 14.02 -17.74
N ALA A 344 1.46 15.13 -17.76
CA ALA A 344 0.66 15.52 -18.94
C ALA A 344 1.53 15.74 -20.18
N LEU A 345 2.69 16.37 -20.04
CA LEU A 345 3.60 16.70 -21.15
C LEU A 345 4.56 15.57 -21.53
N ALA A 346 4.73 14.56 -20.67
CA ALA A 346 5.60 13.42 -20.94
C ALA A 346 5.12 12.60 -22.15
N PRO A 347 6.01 12.01 -22.95
CA PRO A 347 5.63 11.05 -24.00
C PRO A 347 4.91 9.85 -23.38
N LYS A 348 3.97 9.26 -24.13
CA LYS A 348 3.07 8.21 -23.61
C LYS A 348 3.44 6.85 -24.16
N SER A 349 3.48 5.84 -23.26
CA SER A 349 3.59 4.41 -23.60
C SER A 349 2.92 3.57 -22.52
N ASN A 350 2.00 2.71 -22.92
CA ASN A 350 1.39 1.70 -22.05
C ASN A 350 2.02 0.30 -22.24
N ALA A 351 3.19 0.23 -22.83
CA ALA A 351 3.83 -1.05 -23.16
C ALA A 351 4.10 -1.93 -21.94
N CYS A 352 4.39 -1.31 -20.79
CA CYS A 352 4.62 -2.05 -19.53
C CYS A 352 3.33 -2.67 -18.99
N GLU A 353 2.22 -1.92 -18.99
CA GLU A 353 0.90 -2.39 -18.55
C GLU A 353 0.42 -3.51 -19.48
N ALA A 354 0.36 -3.25 -20.78
CA ALA A 354 -0.07 -4.24 -21.78
C ALA A 354 0.79 -5.52 -21.72
N GLY A 355 2.09 -5.38 -21.52
CA GLY A 355 3.04 -6.48 -21.43
C GLY A 355 2.81 -7.36 -20.21
N VAL A 356 2.63 -6.78 -19.03
CA VAL A 356 2.38 -7.56 -17.81
C VAL A 356 0.99 -8.20 -17.81
N ASP A 357 -0.02 -7.52 -18.38
CA ASP A 357 -1.37 -8.09 -18.51
C ASP A 357 -1.40 -9.27 -19.48
N ALA A 358 -0.72 -9.16 -20.61
CA ALA A 358 -0.56 -10.27 -21.56
C ALA A 358 0.17 -11.46 -20.92
N ALA A 359 1.23 -11.21 -20.16
CA ALA A 359 1.96 -12.25 -19.44
C ALA A 359 1.11 -12.91 -18.35
N LEU A 360 0.32 -12.13 -17.59
CA LEU A 360 -0.61 -12.66 -16.60
C LEU A 360 -1.72 -13.51 -17.23
N ALA A 361 -2.24 -13.07 -18.37
CA ALA A 361 -3.25 -13.83 -19.13
C ALA A 361 -2.68 -15.18 -19.59
N GLU A 362 -1.44 -15.21 -20.10
CA GLU A 362 -0.76 -16.44 -20.50
C GLU A 362 -0.51 -17.38 -19.32
N VAL A 363 -0.07 -16.85 -18.17
CA VAL A 363 0.15 -17.66 -16.96
C VAL A 363 -1.15 -18.27 -16.43
N ARG A 364 -2.27 -17.54 -16.52
CA ARG A 364 -3.57 -17.98 -15.99
C ARG A 364 -4.29 -18.96 -16.92
N ASN A 365 -4.20 -18.75 -18.23
CA ASN A 365 -5.01 -19.44 -19.23
C ASN A 365 -4.20 -20.39 -20.12
N GLY A 366 -2.88 -20.21 -20.19
CA GLY A 366 -1.98 -21.04 -20.97
C GLY A 366 -1.60 -22.35 -20.27
N PRO A 367 -0.89 -23.25 -20.95
CA PRO A 367 -0.38 -24.47 -20.36
C PRO A 367 0.68 -24.17 -19.30
N LYS A 368 0.74 -25.00 -18.26
CA LYS A 368 1.85 -24.92 -17.30
C LYS A 368 3.17 -25.17 -18.01
N ARG A 369 4.13 -24.28 -17.81
CA ARG A 369 5.48 -24.38 -18.37
C ARG A 369 6.51 -24.39 -17.26
N ASP A 370 7.49 -25.27 -17.38
CA ASP A 370 8.59 -25.35 -16.45
C ASP A 370 9.66 -24.31 -16.73
N VAL A 371 10.39 -23.95 -15.65
CA VAL A 371 11.58 -23.10 -15.79
C VAL A 371 12.65 -23.89 -16.54
N PRO A 372 13.27 -23.35 -17.61
CA PRO A 372 14.39 -24.00 -18.29
C PRO A 372 15.48 -24.41 -17.32
N ASP A 373 16.02 -25.63 -17.44
CA ASP A 373 16.93 -26.21 -16.44
C ASP A 373 18.15 -25.35 -16.15
N TYR A 374 18.76 -24.73 -17.16
CA TYR A 374 19.91 -23.82 -17.01
C TYR A 374 19.59 -22.50 -16.30
N LEU A 375 18.31 -22.16 -16.10
CA LEU A 375 17.87 -20.97 -15.33
C LEU A 375 17.48 -21.32 -13.89
N ARG A 376 17.42 -22.62 -13.54
CA ARG A 376 17.08 -23.08 -12.19
C ARG A 376 18.23 -22.83 -11.22
N ASP A 377 17.88 -22.68 -9.93
CA ASP A 377 18.87 -22.54 -8.86
C ASP A 377 19.73 -23.82 -8.73
N ARG A 378 21.04 -23.66 -8.83
CA ARG A 378 22.03 -24.73 -8.76
C ARG A 378 22.35 -25.19 -7.33
N HIS A 379 21.87 -24.52 -6.30
CA HIS A 379 22.10 -24.90 -4.92
C HIS A 379 21.13 -25.99 -4.41
N ARG A 380 20.26 -26.50 -5.30
CA ARG A 380 19.31 -27.56 -4.96
C ARG A 380 19.90 -28.95 -5.22
N PRO A 381 19.58 -29.97 -4.38
CA PRO A 381 19.90 -31.35 -4.70
C PRO A 381 19.34 -31.75 -6.07
N GLY A 382 20.14 -32.47 -6.87
CA GLY A 382 19.75 -32.88 -8.23
C GLY A 382 20.05 -31.86 -9.33
N SER A 383 20.73 -30.76 -8.99
CA SER A 383 21.10 -29.72 -9.98
C SER A 383 22.27 -30.11 -10.90
N GLU A 384 22.86 -31.28 -10.72
CA GLU A 384 23.97 -31.76 -11.55
C GLU A 384 23.59 -31.96 -13.02
N HIS A 385 22.30 -32.16 -13.29
CA HIS A 385 21.77 -32.38 -14.64
C HIS A 385 21.33 -31.06 -15.34
N TYR A 386 21.37 -29.91 -14.63
CA TYR A 386 21.00 -28.64 -15.21
C TYR A 386 22.08 -28.18 -16.19
N GLY A 387 21.68 -27.78 -17.39
CA GLY A 387 22.57 -27.22 -18.38
C GLY A 387 23.34 -25.99 -17.89
N ALA A 388 24.42 -25.63 -18.57
CA ALA A 388 25.22 -24.48 -18.20
C ALA A 388 24.48 -23.16 -18.49
N TYR A 389 24.26 -22.34 -17.46
CA TYR A 389 23.85 -20.96 -17.63
C TYR A 389 25.00 -20.15 -18.23
N LYS A 390 24.72 -19.43 -19.32
CA LYS A 390 25.67 -18.52 -19.93
C LYS A 390 25.53 -17.17 -19.26
N TYR A 391 26.54 -16.73 -18.52
CA TYR A 391 26.52 -15.46 -17.82
C TYR A 391 26.80 -14.31 -18.80
N PRO A 392 25.84 -13.37 -19.01
CA PRO A 392 25.98 -12.35 -20.06
C PRO A 392 27.22 -11.46 -19.93
N HIS A 393 27.69 -11.19 -18.70
CA HIS A 393 28.90 -10.37 -18.49
C HIS A 393 30.21 -11.02 -18.94
N ASP A 394 30.22 -12.35 -19.20
CA ASP A 394 31.36 -13.04 -19.77
C ASP A 394 31.43 -12.89 -21.29
N TYR A 395 30.46 -12.18 -21.89
CA TYR A 395 30.33 -12.03 -23.35
C TYR A 395 30.42 -10.56 -23.76
N PRO A 396 30.88 -10.29 -25.00
CA PRO A 396 30.92 -8.94 -25.56
C PRO A 396 29.57 -8.23 -25.46
N ALA A 397 29.58 -6.93 -25.16
CA ALA A 397 28.38 -6.10 -24.95
C ALA A 397 27.46 -6.56 -23.82
N GLY A 398 27.89 -7.48 -22.95
CA GLY A 398 27.05 -7.99 -21.85
C GLY A 398 25.82 -8.77 -22.35
N TRP A 399 25.91 -9.34 -23.56
CA TRP A 399 24.82 -10.06 -24.20
C TRP A 399 25.27 -11.40 -24.75
N VAL A 400 24.39 -12.40 -24.62
CA VAL A 400 24.60 -13.74 -25.17
C VAL A 400 23.27 -14.31 -25.67
N ASP A 401 23.35 -15.01 -26.80
CA ASP A 401 22.17 -15.70 -27.33
C ASP A 401 21.83 -16.90 -26.45
N GLN A 402 20.82 -16.67 -25.58
CA GLN A 402 20.28 -17.64 -24.64
C GLN A 402 18.79 -17.40 -24.49
N ARG A 403 18.01 -18.46 -24.46
CA ARG A 403 16.57 -18.40 -24.22
C ARG A 403 16.30 -18.18 -22.74
N TYR A 404 15.46 -17.20 -22.39
CA TYR A 404 15.02 -16.94 -21.02
C TYR A 404 13.55 -17.28 -20.80
N LEU A 405 12.78 -17.39 -21.85
CA LEU A 405 11.37 -17.80 -21.79
C LEU A 405 11.27 -19.34 -21.78
N PRO A 406 10.24 -19.89 -21.14
CA PRO A 406 9.95 -21.31 -21.20
C PRO A 406 9.64 -21.73 -22.65
N GLU A 407 9.68 -23.04 -22.90
CA GLU A 407 9.38 -23.60 -24.21
C GLU A 407 7.96 -23.24 -24.66
N GLY A 408 7.82 -22.91 -25.95
CA GLY A 408 6.55 -22.48 -26.55
C GLY A 408 6.26 -20.98 -26.47
N LEU A 409 7.13 -20.18 -25.84
CA LEU A 409 7.05 -18.72 -25.87
C LEU A 409 8.28 -18.13 -26.54
N GLU A 410 8.10 -17.12 -27.35
CA GLU A 410 9.20 -16.48 -28.09
C GLU A 410 9.48 -15.08 -27.54
N ARG A 411 10.72 -14.61 -27.73
CA ARG A 411 11.13 -13.26 -27.34
C ARG A 411 10.24 -12.22 -28.04
N GLY A 412 9.80 -11.22 -27.31
CA GLY A 412 8.92 -10.15 -27.82
C GLY A 412 7.43 -10.50 -27.79
N CYS A 413 7.02 -11.64 -27.22
CA CYS A 413 5.60 -11.99 -27.14
C CYS A 413 4.78 -11.13 -26.15
N PHE A 414 5.42 -10.43 -25.23
CA PHE A 414 4.72 -9.63 -24.22
C PHE A 414 5.03 -8.13 -24.29
N TYR A 415 6.30 -7.77 -24.36
CA TYR A 415 6.73 -6.38 -24.30
C TYR A 415 6.92 -5.82 -25.72
N HIS A 416 6.06 -4.86 -26.07
CA HIS A 416 6.09 -4.17 -27.38
C HIS A 416 6.38 -2.68 -27.12
N PRO A 417 7.65 -2.26 -27.08
CA PRO A 417 8.03 -0.88 -26.78
C PRO A 417 7.46 0.08 -27.83
N SER A 418 7.12 1.29 -27.39
CA SER A 418 6.69 2.35 -28.28
C SER A 418 7.90 2.99 -29.00
N GLU A 419 7.62 3.68 -30.12
CA GLU A 419 8.63 4.50 -30.81
C GLU A 419 8.76 5.90 -30.19
N ARG A 420 8.47 6.06 -28.89
CA ARG A 420 8.42 7.36 -28.22
C ARG A 420 9.43 7.46 -27.10
N GLY A 421 10.01 8.64 -26.93
CA GLY A 421 10.88 8.99 -25.82
C GLY A 421 12.03 8.02 -25.60
N TRP A 422 12.25 7.65 -24.34
CA TRP A 422 13.35 6.77 -23.93
C TRP A 422 13.24 5.35 -24.52
N GLU A 423 12.03 4.83 -24.73
CA GLU A 423 11.84 3.50 -25.28
C GLU A 423 12.42 3.39 -26.69
N SER A 424 12.14 4.36 -27.57
CA SER A 424 12.66 4.33 -28.94
C SER A 424 14.19 4.32 -28.98
N TYR A 425 14.81 5.18 -28.14
CA TYR A 425 16.27 5.23 -28.05
C TYR A 425 16.87 3.90 -27.56
N ARG A 426 16.26 3.26 -26.57
CA ARG A 426 16.81 2.02 -25.97
C ARG A 426 16.58 0.80 -26.84
N VAL A 427 15.47 0.73 -27.55
CA VAL A 427 15.22 -0.34 -28.52
C VAL A 427 16.27 -0.32 -29.61
N ASP A 428 16.56 0.85 -30.19
CA ASP A 428 17.58 1.01 -31.18
C ASP A 428 19.00 0.69 -30.68
N ALA A 429 19.31 1.10 -29.43
CA ALA A 429 20.59 0.78 -28.81
C ALA A 429 20.72 -0.72 -28.55
N ALA A 430 19.69 -1.37 -28.00
CA ALA A 430 19.70 -2.81 -27.74
C ALA A 430 19.80 -3.64 -29.04
N ALA A 431 19.15 -3.23 -30.10
CA ALA A 431 19.26 -3.86 -31.41
C ALA A 431 20.67 -3.75 -31.98
N ARG A 432 21.32 -2.59 -31.86
CA ARG A 432 22.72 -2.37 -32.27
C ARG A 432 23.70 -3.21 -31.44
N ASP A 433 23.54 -3.24 -30.14
CA ASP A 433 24.38 -4.03 -29.21
C ASP A 433 24.26 -5.53 -29.50
N GLN A 434 23.06 -6.01 -29.79
CA GLN A 434 22.82 -7.40 -30.16
C GLN A 434 23.45 -7.72 -31.53
N ALA A 435 23.27 -6.86 -32.51
CA ALA A 435 23.88 -7.04 -33.85
C ALA A 435 25.41 -7.05 -33.77
N GLN A 436 26.00 -6.17 -32.97
CA GLN A 436 27.46 -6.12 -32.76
C GLN A 436 27.96 -7.37 -32.04
N ALA A 437 27.24 -7.88 -31.01
CA ALA A 437 27.59 -9.11 -30.32
C ALA A 437 27.52 -10.34 -31.26
N MET A 438 26.48 -10.41 -32.09
CA MET A 438 26.34 -11.48 -33.09
C MET A 438 27.46 -11.44 -34.14
N HIS A 439 27.84 -10.27 -34.59
CA HIS A 439 28.96 -10.08 -35.54
C HIS A 439 30.30 -10.51 -34.94
N THR A 440 30.55 -10.14 -33.66
CA THR A 440 31.76 -10.54 -32.95
C THR A 440 31.83 -12.06 -32.75
N ALA A 441 30.72 -12.68 -32.30
CA ALA A 441 30.65 -14.12 -32.14
C ALA A 441 30.83 -14.91 -33.48
N ALA A 442 30.31 -14.37 -34.57
CA ALA A 442 30.51 -14.97 -35.91
C ALA A 442 31.97 -14.88 -36.35
N ARG A 443 32.63 -13.74 -36.09
CA ARG A 443 34.05 -13.53 -36.40
C ARG A 443 34.95 -14.49 -35.59
N ASP A 444 34.69 -14.62 -34.28
CA ASP A 444 35.43 -15.53 -33.41
C ASP A 444 35.28 -16.99 -33.80
N ARG A 445 34.06 -17.42 -34.23
CA ARG A 445 33.84 -18.76 -34.81
C ARG A 445 34.60 -18.98 -36.12
N ALA A 446 34.62 -17.98 -36.97
CA ALA A 446 35.37 -18.05 -38.24
C ALA A 446 36.89 -18.15 -37.96
N GLN A 447 37.43 -17.40 -37.03
CA GLN A 447 38.83 -17.46 -36.62
C GLN A 447 39.19 -18.83 -36.00
N ALA A 448 38.32 -19.36 -35.12
CA ALA A 448 38.50 -20.67 -34.53
C ALA A 448 38.47 -21.80 -35.61
N ALA A 449 37.57 -21.68 -36.58
CA ALA A 449 37.48 -22.62 -37.70
C ALA A 449 38.76 -22.54 -38.60
N HIS A 450 39.25 -21.36 -38.89
CA HIS A 450 40.51 -21.18 -39.59
C HIS A 450 41.73 -21.74 -38.85
N ALA A 451 41.79 -21.55 -37.54
CA ALA A 451 42.84 -22.12 -36.68
C ALA A 451 42.80 -23.66 -36.63
N ALA A 452 41.58 -24.25 -36.67
CA ALA A 452 41.39 -25.69 -36.69
C ALA A 452 41.76 -26.32 -38.06
N VAL A 453 41.59 -25.61 -39.15
CA VAL A 453 41.97 -26.07 -40.52
C VAL A 453 43.46 -25.84 -40.78
N GLY A 454 44.12 -24.85 -40.14
CA GLY A 454 45.55 -24.58 -40.29
C GLY A 454 46.48 -25.54 -39.59
N GLY A 455 45.97 -26.52 -38.79
CA GLY A 455 46.74 -27.48 -38.00
C GLY A 455 47.23 -28.71 -38.74
N HIS A 456 47.07 -28.86 -40.04
CA HIS A 456 47.46 -30.04 -40.80
C HIS A 456 48.39 -29.74 -41.99
N HIS A 457 49.46 -29.01 -41.80
CA HIS A 457 50.64 -29.08 -42.66
C HIS A 457 51.91 -28.82 -41.84
N GLY A 458 52.39 -29.85 -41.19
CA GLY A 458 53.73 -29.89 -40.64
C GLY A 458 54.69 -30.55 -41.60
N THR A 459 55.53 -29.79 -42.28
CA THR A 459 56.81 -30.27 -42.79
C THR A 459 57.90 -29.31 -42.35
N GLY A 460 58.85 -29.90 -41.64
CA GLY A 460 59.95 -29.19 -40.99
C GLY A 460 60.89 -28.51 -41.92
N LEU A 461 61.46 -27.39 -41.48
CA LEU A 461 62.74 -26.83 -41.87
C LEU A 461 63.36 -26.02 -40.69
N PRO A 462 64.68 -25.86 -40.61
CA PRO A 462 65.39 -25.81 -39.35
C PRO A 462 65.53 -24.39 -38.72
N LYS A 463 65.88 -24.42 -37.42
CA LYS A 463 66.10 -23.30 -36.55
C LYS A 463 67.15 -22.32 -37.04
N GLY A 464 66.75 -21.06 -37.27
CA GLY A 464 67.62 -19.88 -37.34
C GLY A 464 67.57 -19.13 -36.01
N LYS A 465 68.75 -18.72 -35.52
CA LYS A 465 68.97 -18.03 -34.24
C LYS A 465 68.30 -16.64 -34.17
N PRO A 466 67.93 -16.16 -32.99
CA PRO A 466 67.30 -14.83 -32.84
C PRO A 466 68.34 -13.73 -33.01
N VAL A 467 67.96 -12.66 -33.67
CA VAL A 467 68.64 -11.37 -33.73
C VAL A 467 67.93 -10.42 -32.74
N ASP A 468 68.71 -9.96 -31.79
CA ASP A 468 68.30 -8.90 -30.87
C ASP A 468 68.13 -7.59 -31.58
N VAL A 469 66.98 -6.92 -31.43
CA VAL A 469 66.80 -5.53 -31.81
C VAL A 469 66.30 -4.79 -30.53
N GLU A 470 67.20 -3.90 -30.11
CA GLU A 470 67.03 -3.02 -28.94
C GLU A 470 65.81 -2.09 -29.04
N ALA A 471 65.15 -1.96 -27.94
CA ALA A 471 64.05 -1.05 -27.74
C ALA A 471 64.59 0.39 -27.52
N HIS A 472 64.12 1.33 -28.33
CA HIS A 472 64.17 2.76 -27.95
C HIS A 472 62.81 3.22 -27.47
N GLY A 473 62.78 3.54 -26.19
CA GLY A 473 61.64 4.13 -25.52
C GLY A 473 61.47 5.60 -25.84
N SER A 474 60.24 6.03 -25.93
CA SER A 474 59.90 7.44 -25.67
C SER A 474 58.73 7.51 -24.71
N ARG A 475 59.06 7.92 -23.51
CA ARG A 475 58.09 8.34 -22.48
C ARG A 475 57.57 9.74 -22.83
N SER A 476 56.29 9.92 -23.02
CA SER A 476 55.67 11.24 -22.87
C SER A 476 54.77 11.23 -21.62
N ARG A 477 55.25 11.96 -20.61
CA ARG A 477 54.48 12.36 -19.42
C ARG A 477 53.54 13.50 -19.83
N SER A 478 52.26 13.39 -19.63
CA SER A 478 51.40 14.57 -19.54
C SER A 478 50.99 14.82 -18.09
N LYS A 479 51.26 16.06 -17.69
CA LYS A 479 51.08 16.64 -16.37
C LYS A 479 49.60 16.84 -16.01
N LYS A 480 49.25 16.56 -14.74
CA LYS A 480 48.09 17.12 -14.07
C LYS A 480 48.33 18.61 -13.77
N PRO A 481 47.32 19.49 -13.83
CA PRO A 481 47.39 20.80 -13.21
C PRO A 481 46.88 20.71 -11.77
N GLY A 482 47.63 21.38 -10.89
CA GLY A 482 47.46 21.39 -9.47
C GLY A 482 46.35 22.33 -8.99
N ALA A 483 45.95 22.07 -7.75
CA ALA A 483 45.15 22.92 -6.91
C ALA A 483 45.83 24.26 -6.63
N ARG A 484 45.08 25.34 -6.60
CA ARG A 484 45.44 26.59 -5.94
C ARG A 484 44.46 26.86 -4.81
N ASP A 485 44.99 26.84 -3.59
CA ASP A 485 44.53 27.59 -2.44
C ASP A 485 44.54 29.09 -2.74
N ALA A 486 43.55 29.79 -2.27
CA ALA A 486 43.63 31.18 -1.88
C ALA A 486 42.58 31.44 -0.79
N SER A 487 43.13 31.69 0.37
CA SER A 487 42.50 32.23 1.57
C SER A 487 42.28 33.75 1.42
N GLU A 488 41.37 34.21 2.25
CA GLU A 488 41.29 35.49 2.95
C GLU A 488 40.51 36.66 2.32
N ASP A 489 39.66 37.13 3.21
CA ASP A 489 39.31 38.51 3.59
C ASP A 489 38.09 39.21 2.96
N GLY A 490 37.24 39.63 3.89
CA GLY A 490 36.75 40.98 3.90
C GLY A 490 35.23 41.19 3.96
N GLU A 491 34.73 41.25 5.16
CA GLU A 491 33.82 42.25 5.76
C GLU A 491 32.81 43.05 4.90
N THR A 492 31.63 43.12 5.55
CA THR A 492 30.71 44.27 5.68
C THR A 492 29.67 44.55 4.60
N GLY A 493 28.43 44.71 5.13
CA GLY A 493 27.52 45.73 4.67
C GLY A 493 26.08 45.37 4.45
N ALA A 494 25.33 45.52 5.50
CA ALA A 494 23.91 45.84 5.61
C ALA A 494 23.13 46.30 4.34
N ARG A 495 22.01 45.67 4.03
CA ARG A 495 20.63 46.25 4.10
C ARG A 495 19.60 45.17 3.90
#